data_e7bf8372b52758a29a09ffe1f218d7e2
#
_entry.id   e7bf8372b52758a29a09ffe1f218d7e2
#
_cell.length_a   1.000
_cell.length_b   1.000
_cell.length_c   1.000
_cell.angle_alpha   90.00
_cell.angle_beta   90.00
_cell.angle_gamma   90.00
#
_symmetry.space_group_name_H-M   'P 1'
#
loop_
_entity.id
_entity.type
_entity.pdbx_description
1 polymer ?
#
loop_
_entity_poly.entity_id
_entity_poly.type
_entity_poly.pdbx_seq_one_letter_code
_entity_poly.pdbx_strand_id
1 'polypeptide(L)'
;MKRKMLCIVLILSLLLCGCAATSEEALHPTGAFVDSTGRSITVPSKIERIAVTGPLSQIYILPLAGDMLVGVSNAYAEDASLYLPSYILEKTEIGQLYGGKGEMDLEALLAAAPDIVIDIGEPKATTADDLTALTAQTGIPFIHIDATVATAPEAYRTLGKLLGREEKAEELAVWCENTYASISAMMEKVDADSARKRLLYCLGDTGTYVIAAGSFHAETVNLMSSNIAVVEDVVFSGAGNEVDMEQILVWNPEVIIFAPDSCYEDIALSPQWQSVGAVAQGNFYKTPAGPYGWLSSPPAVQRYLGMLWLGQLLYPEYTEYDLQEEVTGYYKLFYGCELTDEMYQKLIANALP
;
A
#
# COMPACT_ATOMS: atom_id res chain seq x y z
N MET A 1 -46.31 -70.06 -47.33
CA MET A 1 -44.92 -69.68 -47.63
C MET A 1 -44.54 -68.49 -46.78
N LYS A 2 -43.91 -68.72 -45.75
CA LYS A 2 -42.59 -68.35 -45.26
C LYS A 2 -42.15 -66.84 -45.55
N ARG A 3 -42.07 -66.01 -44.48
CA ARG A 3 -40.81 -65.46 -44.15
C ARG A 3 -40.88 -64.72 -42.76
N LYS A 4 -40.05 -65.20 -41.91
CA LYS A 4 -39.77 -64.63 -40.57
C LYS A 4 -39.11 -63.26 -40.73
N MET A 5 -39.55 -62.31 -40.00
CA MET A 5 -38.80 -61.05 -39.84
C MET A 5 -38.52 -60.79 -38.34
N LEU A 6 -37.25 -60.81 -38.01
CA LEU A 6 -36.65 -60.72 -36.69
C LEU A 6 -36.63 -59.25 -36.28
N CYS A 7 -37.37 -58.88 -35.22
CA CYS A 7 -37.25 -57.55 -34.60
C CYS A 7 -36.09 -57.59 -33.65
N ILE A 8 -35.04 -56.77 -33.97
CA ILE A 8 -33.96 -56.46 -33.09
C ILE A 8 -34.40 -55.23 -32.26
N VAL A 9 -34.60 -55.44 -30.95
CA VAL A 9 -34.85 -54.39 -29.99
C VAL A 9 -33.48 -53.85 -29.59
N LEU A 10 -33.15 -52.62 -30.02
CA LEU A 10 -31.95 -51.88 -29.62
C LEU A 10 -32.25 -51.19 -28.30
N ILE A 11 -31.71 -51.71 -27.21
CA ILE A 11 -31.74 -51.06 -25.90
C ILE A 11 -30.66 -49.98 -25.91
N LEU A 12 -31.10 -48.71 -25.98
CA LEU A 12 -30.21 -47.54 -25.84
C LEU A 12 -30.03 -47.24 -24.36
N SER A 13 -28.94 -47.73 -23.76
CA SER A 13 -28.54 -47.39 -22.41
C SER A 13 -27.95 -45.97 -22.41
N LEU A 14 -28.71 -44.98 -21.90
CA LEU A 14 -28.21 -43.65 -21.56
C LEU A 14 -27.23 -43.75 -20.36
N LEU A 15 -25.95 -43.71 -20.66
CA LEU A 15 -24.92 -43.40 -19.68
C LEU A 15 -25.01 -41.91 -19.31
N LEU A 16 -25.63 -41.60 -18.19
CA LEU A 16 -25.50 -40.32 -17.50
C LEU A 16 -24.06 -40.23 -16.97
N CYS A 17 -23.20 -39.62 -17.77
CA CYS A 17 -21.90 -39.18 -17.31
C CYS A 17 -22.10 -37.93 -16.45
N GLY A 18 -22.21 -38.12 -15.14
CA GLY A 18 -22.16 -37.03 -14.18
C GLY A 18 -20.77 -36.42 -14.24
N CYS A 19 -20.64 -35.23 -14.84
CA CYS A 19 -19.50 -34.38 -14.61
C CYS A 19 -19.56 -33.94 -13.13
N ALA A 20 -18.87 -34.68 -12.28
CA ALA A 20 -18.37 -34.11 -11.04
C ALA A 20 -17.35 -33.03 -11.47
N ALA A 21 -17.70 -31.76 -11.29
CA ALA A 21 -16.74 -30.72 -11.31
C ALA A 21 -15.79 -30.97 -10.12
N THR A 22 -14.71 -31.68 -10.39
CA THR A 22 -13.53 -31.60 -9.53
C THR A 22 -13.04 -30.14 -9.66
N SER A 23 -13.17 -29.37 -8.59
CA SER A 23 -12.37 -28.17 -8.43
C SER A 23 -10.92 -28.61 -8.67
N GLU A 24 -10.34 -28.25 -9.81
CA GLU A 24 -8.90 -28.29 -9.98
C GLU A 24 -8.35 -27.37 -8.89
N GLU A 25 -7.87 -27.94 -7.78
CA GLU A 25 -6.90 -27.29 -6.94
C GLU A 25 -5.76 -26.91 -7.89
N ALA A 26 -5.56 -25.62 -8.09
CA ALA A 26 -4.46 -25.11 -8.86
C ALA A 26 -3.19 -25.57 -8.12
N LEU A 27 -2.62 -26.68 -8.57
CA LEU A 27 -1.30 -27.14 -8.17
C LEU A 27 -0.31 -26.11 -8.68
N HIS A 28 0.06 -25.17 -7.81
CA HIS A 28 1.19 -24.31 -8.09
C HIS A 28 2.40 -25.22 -8.29
N PRO A 29 3.05 -25.20 -9.47
CA PRO A 29 4.22 -26.02 -9.67
C PRO A 29 5.25 -25.64 -8.61
N THR A 30 5.90 -26.62 -7.96
CA THR A 30 7.17 -26.43 -7.28
C THR A 30 8.13 -25.89 -8.33
N GLY A 31 8.25 -24.57 -8.41
CA GLY A 31 8.97 -23.89 -9.46
C GLY A 31 9.86 -22.80 -8.90
N ALA A 32 10.92 -22.48 -9.60
CA ALA A 32 11.73 -21.32 -9.32
C ALA A 32 10.87 -20.07 -9.55
N PHE A 33 10.60 -19.32 -8.51
CA PHE A 33 10.06 -17.96 -8.58
C PHE A 33 11.23 -17.00 -8.77
N VAL A 34 11.16 -16.18 -9.81
CA VAL A 34 12.13 -15.10 -10.01
C VAL A 34 11.54 -13.83 -9.40
N ASP A 35 12.15 -13.34 -8.34
CA ASP A 35 11.70 -12.13 -7.67
C ASP A 35 12.18 -10.85 -8.37
N SER A 36 11.72 -9.69 -7.91
CA SER A 36 12.02 -8.40 -8.55
C SER A 36 13.50 -7.98 -8.42
N THR A 37 14.28 -8.64 -7.54
CA THR A 37 15.74 -8.45 -7.48
C THR A 37 16.50 -9.35 -8.45
N GLY A 38 15.79 -10.20 -9.20
CA GLY A 38 16.37 -11.16 -10.16
C GLY A 38 16.85 -12.47 -9.53
N ARG A 39 16.57 -12.71 -8.22
CA ARG A 39 16.92 -13.98 -7.56
C ARG A 39 15.94 -15.08 -7.96
N SER A 40 16.45 -16.28 -8.20
CA SER A 40 15.63 -17.47 -8.44
C SER A 40 15.46 -18.23 -7.12
N ILE A 41 14.25 -18.26 -6.57
CA ILE A 41 13.93 -18.84 -5.27
C ILE A 41 12.98 -20.02 -5.48
N THR A 42 13.27 -21.15 -4.82
CA THR A 42 12.32 -22.27 -4.76
C THR A 42 11.23 -21.93 -3.76
N VAL A 43 10.00 -21.80 -4.24
CA VAL A 43 8.82 -21.57 -3.39
C VAL A 43 8.01 -22.87 -3.22
N PRO A 44 7.31 -23.04 -2.08
CA PRO A 44 6.42 -24.18 -1.86
C PRO A 44 5.33 -24.28 -2.93
N SER A 45 4.92 -25.52 -3.25
CA SER A 45 3.79 -25.76 -4.16
C SER A 45 2.45 -25.28 -3.63
N LYS A 46 2.32 -25.11 -2.32
CA LYS A 46 1.18 -24.57 -1.61
C LYS A 46 1.69 -23.59 -0.56
N ILE A 47 1.16 -22.38 -0.58
CA ILE A 47 1.44 -21.34 0.41
C ILE A 47 0.14 -21.09 1.17
N GLU A 48 0.15 -21.29 2.48
CA GLU A 48 -1.00 -21.08 3.36
C GLU A 48 -0.65 -20.13 4.51
N ARG A 49 0.64 -19.93 4.76
CA ARG A 49 1.18 -19.19 5.90
C ARG A 49 2.21 -18.17 5.43
N ILE A 50 1.89 -16.90 5.57
CA ILE A 50 2.71 -15.78 5.09
C ILE A 50 3.23 -14.98 6.28
N ALA A 51 4.52 -14.69 6.31
CA ALA A 51 5.07 -13.58 7.08
C ALA A 51 5.50 -12.45 6.13
N VAL A 52 5.71 -11.28 6.70
CA VAL A 52 6.11 -10.07 5.96
C VAL A 52 7.35 -9.44 6.59
N THR A 53 8.13 -8.71 5.78
CA THR A 53 9.36 -8.06 6.27
C THR A 53 9.12 -6.73 6.97
N GLY A 54 7.93 -6.17 6.88
CA GLY A 54 7.63 -4.89 7.51
C GLY A 54 6.23 -4.35 7.21
N PRO A 55 5.91 -3.16 7.73
CA PRO A 55 4.57 -2.57 7.62
C PRO A 55 4.12 -2.33 6.19
N LEU A 56 5.04 -1.98 5.28
CA LEU A 56 4.74 -1.74 3.87
C LEU A 56 4.22 -3.02 3.20
N SER A 57 4.98 -4.13 3.35
CA SER A 57 4.59 -5.45 2.84
C SER A 57 3.27 -5.92 3.45
N GLN A 58 3.07 -5.68 4.75
CA GLN A 58 1.84 -6.00 5.46
C GLN A 58 0.61 -5.32 4.83
N ILE A 59 0.70 -4.04 4.49
CA ILE A 59 -0.41 -3.28 3.91
C ILE A 59 -0.77 -3.81 2.51
N TYR A 60 0.20 -4.26 1.71
CA TYR A 60 -0.07 -4.90 0.43
C TYR A 60 -0.72 -6.28 0.57
N ILE A 61 -0.25 -7.11 1.53
CA ILE A 61 -0.78 -8.46 1.73
C ILE A 61 -2.17 -8.45 2.37
N LEU A 62 -2.46 -7.48 3.24
CA LEU A 62 -3.71 -7.41 3.99
C LEU A 62 -4.97 -7.57 3.12
N PRO A 63 -5.20 -6.79 2.05
CA PRO A 63 -6.41 -6.89 1.22
C PRO A 63 -6.48 -8.16 0.38
N LEU A 64 -5.34 -8.75 0.05
CA LEU A 64 -5.23 -9.89 -0.84
C LEU A 64 -5.31 -11.23 -0.10
N ALA A 65 -4.57 -11.35 0.98
CA ALA A 65 -4.33 -12.59 1.69
C ALA A 65 -4.10 -12.37 3.20
N GLY A 66 -4.80 -11.42 3.81
CA GLY A 66 -4.69 -11.13 5.25
C GLY A 66 -5.03 -12.32 6.15
N ASP A 67 -5.90 -13.22 5.66
CA ASP A 67 -6.22 -14.49 6.32
C ASP A 67 -5.01 -15.44 6.43
N MET A 68 -4.07 -15.36 5.49
CA MET A 68 -2.85 -16.19 5.45
C MET A 68 -1.71 -15.63 6.30
N LEU A 69 -1.78 -14.37 6.76
CA LEU A 69 -0.76 -13.78 7.61
C LEU A 69 -0.63 -14.55 8.92
N VAL A 70 0.59 -14.98 9.30
CA VAL A 70 0.86 -15.67 10.55
C VAL A 70 1.23 -14.72 11.69
N GLY A 71 1.55 -13.46 11.37
CA GLY A 71 1.87 -12.41 12.32
C GLY A 71 1.85 -11.05 11.64
N VAL A 72 2.09 -10.01 12.43
CA VAL A 72 2.17 -8.61 11.99
C VAL A 72 3.54 -8.02 12.31
N SER A 73 3.93 -7.00 11.58
CA SER A 73 5.22 -6.35 11.78
C SER A 73 5.29 -5.51 13.06
N ASN A 74 4.17 -4.88 13.41
CA ASN A 74 4.03 -4.07 14.63
C ASN A 74 2.59 -4.18 15.14
N ALA A 75 2.40 -3.98 16.45
CA ALA A 75 1.08 -3.83 17.03
C ALA A 75 0.35 -2.63 16.40
N TYR A 76 -0.95 -2.78 16.25
CA TYR A 76 -1.80 -1.72 15.77
C TYR A 76 -2.16 -0.72 16.88
N ALA A 77 -2.39 0.54 16.51
CA ALA A 77 -2.99 1.51 17.41
C ALA A 77 -4.45 1.09 17.76
N GLU A 78 -4.95 1.56 18.90
CA GLU A 78 -6.28 1.18 19.42
C GLU A 78 -7.41 1.49 18.43
N ASP A 79 -7.31 2.62 17.72
CA ASP A 79 -8.30 3.08 16.74
C ASP A 79 -8.28 2.30 15.43
N ALA A 80 -7.27 1.48 15.17
CA ALA A 80 -7.24 0.60 14.00
C ALA A 80 -8.42 -0.40 13.99
N SER A 81 -8.98 -0.70 15.16
CA SER A 81 -10.19 -1.53 15.31
C SER A 81 -11.43 -0.96 14.62
N LEU A 82 -11.44 0.34 14.31
CA LEU A 82 -12.50 0.97 13.54
C LEU A 82 -12.46 0.55 12.05
N TYR A 83 -11.30 0.13 11.54
CA TYR A 83 -11.07 -0.09 10.12
C TYR A 83 -10.67 -1.52 9.78
N LEU A 84 -10.02 -2.23 10.70
CA LEU A 84 -9.47 -3.56 10.44
C LEU A 84 -10.23 -4.64 11.21
N PRO A 85 -10.38 -5.84 10.62
CA PRO A 85 -11.03 -6.95 11.28
C PRO A 85 -10.20 -7.47 12.47
N SER A 86 -10.89 -7.94 13.53
CA SER A 86 -10.28 -8.38 14.78
C SER A 86 -9.22 -9.47 14.60
N TYR A 87 -9.42 -10.39 13.65
CA TYR A 87 -8.47 -11.47 13.38
C TYR A 87 -7.09 -10.99 12.92
N ILE A 88 -6.98 -9.75 12.38
CA ILE A 88 -5.71 -9.11 12.05
C ILE A 88 -5.10 -8.48 13.30
N LEU A 89 -5.91 -7.81 14.12
CA LEU A 89 -5.47 -7.09 15.31
C LEU A 89 -4.94 -8.02 16.42
N GLU A 90 -5.42 -9.27 16.43
CA GLU A 90 -5.06 -10.30 17.40
C GLU A 90 -3.79 -11.10 17.02
N LYS A 91 -3.18 -10.81 15.85
CA LYS A 91 -1.99 -11.53 15.38
C LYS A 91 -0.76 -11.15 16.21
N THR A 92 0.12 -12.15 16.40
CA THR A 92 1.40 -11.97 17.10
C THR A 92 2.31 -11.00 16.32
N GLU A 93 2.99 -10.12 17.04
CA GLU A 93 4.01 -9.25 16.47
C GLU A 93 5.30 -10.08 16.21
N ILE A 94 5.81 -10.00 14.97
CA ILE A 94 7.03 -10.69 14.52
C ILE A 94 8.18 -9.68 14.32
N GLY A 95 7.87 -8.37 14.35
CA GLY A 95 8.86 -7.33 14.09
C GLY A 95 9.05 -7.06 12.59
N GLN A 96 10.11 -6.33 12.27
CA GLN A 96 10.34 -5.84 10.90
C GLN A 96 11.83 -5.88 10.52
N LEU A 97 12.12 -6.22 9.26
CA LEU A 97 13.48 -6.18 8.71
C LEU A 97 13.86 -4.75 8.30
N TYR A 98 12.90 -4.05 7.71
CA TYR A 98 13.06 -2.67 7.23
C TYR A 98 12.03 -1.75 7.88
N GLY A 99 12.37 -0.47 8.07
CA GLY A 99 11.43 0.54 8.57
C GLY A 99 11.88 1.30 9.82
N GLY A 100 13.03 0.96 10.40
CA GLY A 100 13.73 1.78 11.40
C GLY A 100 13.19 1.77 12.83
N LYS A 101 12.14 0.98 13.12
CA LYS A 101 11.59 0.84 14.49
C LYS A 101 11.56 -0.64 14.90
N GLY A 102 12.68 -1.16 15.33
CA GLY A 102 12.79 -2.55 15.77
C GLY A 102 13.51 -3.45 14.78
N GLU A 103 13.71 -4.68 15.18
CA GLU A 103 14.33 -5.74 14.39
C GLU A 103 13.31 -6.88 14.21
N MET A 104 13.49 -7.68 13.15
CA MET A 104 12.69 -8.88 12.95
C MET A 104 13.07 -9.91 14.04
N ASP A 105 12.09 -10.37 14.79
CA ASP A 105 12.25 -11.43 15.76
C ASP A 105 12.27 -12.79 15.02
N LEU A 106 13.46 -13.32 14.78
CA LEU A 106 13.62 -14.59 14.08
C LEU A 106 13.11 -15.79 14.90
N GLU A 107 13.07 -15.71 16.23
CA GLU A 107 12.50 -16.77 17.07
C GLU A 107 10.98 -16.78 16.92
N ALA A 108 10.34 -15.62 16.98
CA ALA A 108 8.90 -15.46 16.73
C ALA A 108 8.53 -15.87 15.30
N LEU A 109 9.33 -15.48 14.30
CA LEU A 109 9.14 -15.87 12.91
C LEU A 109 9.19 -17.40 12.73
N LEU A 110 10.22 -18.05 13.27
CA LEU A 110 10.37 -19.51 13.20
C LEU A 110 9.26 -20.24 13.97
N ALA A 111 8.85 -19.73 15.13
CA ALA A 111 7.73 -20.27 15.89
C ALA A 111 6.40 -20.13 15.14
N ALA A 112 6.22 -19.03 14.40
CA ALA A 112 5.06 -18.83 13.54
C ALA A 112 5.05 -19.74 12.31
N ALA A 113 6.18 -20.37 11.95
CA ALA A 113 6.33 -21.33 10.87
C ALA A 113 5.64 -20.90 9.55
N PRO A 114 6.01 -19.78 8.93
CA PRO A 114 5.48 -19.39 7.64
C PRO A 114 6.05 -20.27 6.52
N ASP A 115 5.29 -20.44 5.45
CA ASP A 115 5.74 -21.09 4.22
C ASP A 115 6.66 -20.20 3.40
N ILE A 116 6.47 -18.88 3.54
CA ILE A 116 7.19 -17.83 2.80
C ILE A 116 7.20 -16.53 3.60
N VAL A 117 8.26 -15.73 3.39
CA VAL A 117 8.32 -14.33 3.83
C VAL A 117 8.35 -13.42 2.61
N ILE A 118 7.45 -12.45 2.57
CA ILE A 118 7.29 -11.54 1.44
C ILE A 118 7.74 -10.13 1.83
N ASP A 119 8.68 -9.60 1.06
CA ASP A 119 9.12 -8.22 1.08
C ASP A 119 8.53 -7.47 -0.11
N ILE A 120 7.96 -6.29 0.12
CA ILE A 120 7.31 -5.49 -0.94
C ILE A 120 7.76 -4.03 -0.81
N GLY A 121 8.01 -3.38 -1.93
CA GLY A 121 8.31 -1.95 -2.01
C GLY A 121 9.52 -1.65 -2.87
N GLU A 122 10.21 -0.53 -2.58
CA GLU A 122 11.44 -0.17 -3.27
C GLU A 122 12.61 -1.00 -2.75
N PRO A 123 13.38 -1.70 -3.61
CA PRO A 123 14.52 -2.47 -3.18
C PRO A 123 15.65 -1.53 -2.72
N LYS A 124 16.27 -1.86 -1.59
CA LYS A 124 17.53 -1.24 -1.17
C LYS A 124 18.69 -1.93 -1.86
N ALA A 125 19.84 -1.29 -1.89
CA ALA A 125 21.05 -1.87 -2.47
C ALA A 125 21.43 -3.24 -1.86
N THR A 126 21.06 -3.49 -0.60
CA THR A 126 21.35 -4.73 0.13
C THR A 126 20.22 -5.74 0.10
N THR A 127 19.02 -5.43 -0.43
CA THR A 127 17.82 -6.28 -0.33
C THR A 127 18.09 -7.71 -0.82
N ALA A 128 18.75 -7.90 -1.95
CA ALA A 128 19.03 -9.23 -2.49
C ALA A 128 19.94 -10.06 -1.55
N ASP A 129 20.97 -9.43 -1.00
CA ASP A 129 21.92 -10.09 -0.08
C ASP A 129 21.27 -10.38 1.26
N ASP A 130 20.54 -9.43 1.84
CA ASP A 130 19.83 -9.58 3.11
C ASP A 130 18.83 -10.73 3.06
N LEU A 131 17.98 -10.78 2.04
CA LEU A 131 16.97 -11.84 1.90
C LEU A 131 17.59 -13.20 1.56
N THR A 132 18.72 -13.23 0.87
CA THR A 132 19.49 -14.47 0.64
C THR A 132 20.08 -15.01 1.93
N ALA A 133 20.66 -14.14 2.76
CA ALA A 133 21.22 -14.52 4.05
C ALA A 133 20.12 -15.04 4.99
N LEU A 134 18.97 -14.37 5.06
CA LEU A 134 17.82 -14.78 5.88
C LEU A 134 17.24 -16.12 5.42
N THR A 135 17.12 -16.34 4.11
CA THR A 135 16.71 -17.64 3.58
C THR A 135 17.66 -18.76 4.00
N ALA A 136 18.98 -18.52 3.93
CA ALA A 136 19.98 -19.49 4.34
C ALA A 136 19.96 -19.74 5.86
N GLN A 137 19.71 -18.72 6.68
CA GLN A 137 19.67 -18.81 8.13
C GLN A 137 18.42 -19.51 8.65
N THR A 138 17.26 -19.26 8.06
CA THR A 138 15.96 -19.74 8.56
C THR A 138 15.46 -20.98 7.85
N GLY A 139 15.93 -21.25 6.63
CA GLY A 139 15.38 -22.27 5.74
C GLY A 139 14.04 -21.90 5.11
N ILE A 140 13.50 -20.69 5.39
CA ILE A 140 12.25 -20.18 4.83
C ILE A 140 12.57 -19.35 3.58
N PRO A 141 11.84 -19.49 2.46
CA PRO A 141 12.06 -18.65 1.29
C PRO A 141 11.64 -17.20 1.59
N PHE A 142 12.55 -16.26 1.35
CA PHE A 142 12.29 -14.81 1.36
C PHE A 142 12.32 -14.31 -0.08
N ILE A 143 11.26 -13.61 -0.50
CA ILE A 143 11.13 -13.01 -1.83
C ILE A 143 10.94 -11.51 -1.73
N HIS A 144 11.31 -10.79 -2.80
CA HIS A 144 11.04 -9.36 -2.95
C HIS A 144 10.15 -9.09 -4.16
N ILE A 145 9.16 -8.20 -3.99
CA ILE A 145 8.29 -7.71 -5.06
C ILE A 145 8.36 -6.19 -5.07
N ASP A 146 8.82 -5.65 -6.19
CA ASP A 146 8.90 -4.20 -6.42
C ASP A 146 7.49 -3.60 -6.50
N ALA A 147 7.26 -2.52 -5.74
CA ALA A 147 5.98 -1.84 -5.76
C ALA A 147 6.12 -0.33 -5.51
N THR A 148 5.74 0.43 -6.51
CA THR A 148 5.52 1.88 -6.49
C THR A 148 4.03 2.14 -6.74
N VAL A 149 3.56 3.40 -6.74
CA VAL A 149 2.17 3.67 -7.15
C VAL A 149 1.92 3.29 -8.62
N ALA A 150 2.92 3.40 -9.49
CA ALA A 150 2.78 3.02 -10.90
C ALA A 150 2.78 1.50 -11.10
N THR A 151 3.50 0.73 -10.27
CA THR A 151 3.70 -0.72 -10.45
C THR A 151 2.89 -1.59 -9.49
N ALA A 152 2.16 -0.99 -8.54
CA ALA A 152 1.30 -1.71 -7.59
C ALA A 152 0.29 -2.68 -8.28
N PRO A 153 -0.33 -2.34 -9.43
CA PRO A 153 -1.20 -3.28 -10.13
C PRO A 153 -0.51 -4.59 -10.52
N GLU A 154 0.71 -4.50 -11.07
CA GLU A 154 1.47 -5.70 -11.44
C GLU A 154 2.00 -6.45 -10.22
N ALA A 155 2.33 -5.74 -9.13
CA ALA A 155 2.67 -6.37 -7.85
C ALA A 155 1.49 -7.21 -7.32
N TYR A 156 0.25 -6.71 -7.37
CA TYR A 156 -0.94 -7.49 -7.02
C TYR A 156 -1.15 -8.70 -7.92
N ARG A 157 -1.03 -8.56 -9.24
CA ARG A 157 -1.15 -9.69 -10.17
C ARG A 157 -0.10 -10.76 -9.92
N THR A 158 1.13 -10.35 -9.63
CA THR A 158 2.23 -11.26 -9.29
C THR A 158 1.95 -12.00 -7.98
N LEU A 159 1.51 -11.28 -6.95
CA LEU A 159 1.10 -11.86 -5.67
C LEU A 159 -0.11 -12.79 -5.82
N GLY A 160 -1.10 -12.41 -6.63
CA GLY A 160 -2.28 -13.23 -6.90
C GLY A 160 -1.91 -14.58 -7.47
N LYS A 161 -1.06 -14.61 -8.49
CA LYS A 161 -0.54 -15.86 -9.09
C LYS A 161 0.26 -16.69 -8.09
N LEU A 162 1.10 -16.04 -7.28
CA LEU A 162 1.92 -16.73 -6.27
C LEU A 162 1.08 -17.37 -5.17
N LEU A 163 0.01 -16.69 -4.75
CA LEU A 163 -0.82 -17.07 -3.60
C LEU A 163 -2.13 -17.78 -3.96
N GLY A 164 -2.42 -17.96 -5.26
CA GLY A 164 -3.69 -18.54 -5.72
C GLY A 164 -4.89 -17.65 -5.40
N ARG A 165 -4.71 -16.33 -5.56
CA ARG A 165 -5.72 -15.31 -5.27
C ARG A 165 -5.92 -14.37 -6.46
N GLU A 166 -5.87 -14.91 -7.69
CA GLU A 166 -5.83 -14.13 -8.93
C GLU A 166 -7.05 -13.22 -9.09
N GLU A 167 -8.25 -13.70 -8.76
CA GLU A 167 -9.48 -12.92 -8.87
C GLU A 167 -9.44 -11.69 -7.97
N LYS A 168 -9.09 -11.87 -6.70
CA LYS A 168 -8.96 -10.76 -5.74
C LYS A 168 -7.82 -9.81 -6.11
N ALA A 169 -6.71 -10.35 -6.57
CA ALA A 169 -5.57 -9.56 -7.05
C ALA A 169 -5.94 -8.68 -8.24
N GLU A 170 -6.74 -9.19 -9.18
CA GLU A 170 -7.20 -8.41 -10.33
C GLU A 170 -8.16 -7.30 -9.92
N GLU A 171 -9.08 -7.53 -8.97
CA GLU A 171 -9.92 -6.45 -8.43
C GLU A 171 -9.09 -5.30 -7.86
N LEU A 172 -8.07 -5.63 -7.05
CA LEU A 172 -7.17 -4.65 -6.44
C LEU A 172 -6.33 -3.93 -7.51
N ALA A 173 -5.79 -4.68 -8.47
CA ALA A 173 -4.98 -4.15 -9.57
C ALA A 173 -5.77 -3.17 -10.44
N VAL A 174 -6.99 -3.55 -10.85
CA VAL A 174 -7.85 -2.71 -11.70
C VAL A 174 -8.26 -1.42 -10.99
N TRP A 175 -8.56 -1.48 -9.67
CA TRP A 175 -8.84 -0.28 -8.92
C TRP A 175 -7.62 0.66 -8.89
N CYS A 176 -6.43 0.13 -8.63
CA CYS A 176 -5.19 0.91 -8.65
C CYS A 176 -4.91 1.53 -10.04
N GLU A 177 -5.08 0.76 -11.12
CA GLU A 177 -4.89 1.23 -12.49
C GLU A 177 -5.84 2.37 -12.85
N ASN A 178 -7.13 2.20 -12.54
CA ASN A 178 -8.14 3.21 -12.84
C ASN A 178 -7.88 4.51 -12.08
N THR A 179 -7.56 4.41 -10.80
CA THR A 179 -7.23 5.57 -9.96
C THR A 179 -5.97 6.28 -10.48
N TYR A 180 -4.90 5.53 -10.77
CA TYR A 180 -3.66 6.11 -11.31
C TYR A 180 -3.88 6.79 -12.66
N ALA A 181 -4.64 6.17 -13.56
CA ALA A 181 -4.96 6.73 -14.88
C ALA A 181 -5.80 8.02 -14.75
N SER A 182 -6.81 8.03 -13.89
CA SER A 182 -7.65 9.21 -13.63
C SER A 182 -6.82 10.39 -13.10
N ILE A 183 -5.98 10.12 -12.09
CA ILE A 183 -5.10 11.15 -11.51
C ILE A 183 -4.06 11.63 -12.53
N SER A 184 -3.46 10.73 -13.31
CA SER A 184 -2.49 11.11 -14.34
C SER A 184 -3.12 12.02 -15.40
N ALA A 185 -4.32 11.70 -15.87
CA ALA A 185 -5.05 12.53 -16.82
C ALA A 185 -5.43 13.90 -16.23
N MET A 186 -5.78 13.96 -14.95
CA MET A 186 -6.01 15.21 -14.23
C MET A 186 -4.72 16.04 -14.17
N MET A 187 -3.59 15.44 -13.80
CA MET A 187 -2.31 16.16 -13.70
C MET A 187 -1.78 16.62 -15.06
N GLU A 188 -2.06 15.91 -16.16
CA GLU A 188 -1.77 16.40 -17.51
C GLU A 188 -2.53 17.70 -17.83
N LYS A 189 -3.81 17.82 -17.42
CA LYS A 189 -4.58 19.06 -17.55
C LYS A 189 -3.98 20.17 -16.69
N VAL A 190 -3.64 19.89 -15.43
CA VAL A 190 -2.97 20.85 -14.54
C VAL A 190 -1.68 21.36 -15.16
N ASP A 191 -0.81 20.47 -15.65
CA ASP A 191 0.48 20.84 -16.24
C ASP A 191 0.34 21.65 -17.54
N ALA A 192 -0.77 21.46 -18.29
CA ALA A 192 -1.05 22.24 -19.50
C ALA A 192 -1.54 23.65 -19.18
N ASP A 193 -2.31 23.82 -18.11
CA ASP A 193 -3.05 25.06 -17.82
C ASP A 193 -2.38 25.93 -16.75
N SER A 194 -1.58 25.33 -15.85
CA SER A 194 -1.01 26.04 -14.71
C SER A 194 0.32 25.42 -14.24
N ALA A 195 1.02 26.12 -13.34
CA ALA A 195 2.14 25.53 -12.61
C ALA A 195 1.64 24.72 -11.43
N ARG A 196 2.31 23.60 -11.13
CA ARG A 196 2.01 22.79 -9.95
C ARG A 196 2.22 23.58 -8.67
N LYS A 197 1.34 23.38 -7.69
CA LYS A 197 1.45 23.98 -6.35
C LYS A 197 2.76 23.59 -5.69
N ARG A 198 3.43 24.57 -5.10
CA ARG A 198 4.67 24.41 -4.34
C ARG A 198 4.33 23.88 -2.96
N LEU A 199 4.61 22.61 -2.72
CA LEU A 199 4.21 21.89 -1.52
C LEU A 199 5.42 21.48 -0.69
N LEU A 200 5.29 21.60 0.64
CA LEU A 200 6.20 21.06 1.62
C LEU A 200 5.48 20.02 2.49
N TYR A 201 6.08 18.84 2.65
CA TYR A 201 5.56 17.80 3.55
C TYR A 201 6.43 17.68 4.78
N CYS A 202 5.86 18.06 5.93
CA CYS A 202 6.50 18.20 7.22
C CYS A 202 6.13 17.07 8.19
N LEU A 203 7.10 16.67 9.01
CA LEU A 203 6.98 15.59 10.00
C LEU A 203 7.55 16.04 11.36
N GLY A 204 7.29 15.19 12.37
CA GLY A 204 7.86 15.31 13.71
C GLY A 204 7.27 16.41 14.57
N ASP A 205 7.69 16.43 15.82
CA ASP A 205 7.13 17.30 16.87
C ASP A 205 7.45 18.79 16.68
N THR A 206 8.41 19.10 15.81
CA THR A 206 8.77 20.49 15.47
C THR A 206 8.27 20.92 14.09
N GLY A 207 7.86 19.95 13.25
CA GLY A 207 7.50 20.16 11.84
C GLY A 207 8.68 20.47 10.93
N THR A 208 9.92 20.42 11.44
CA THR A 208 11.14 20.75 10.71
C THR A 208 11.84 19.54 10.09
N TYR A 209 11.23 18.37 10.15
CA TYR A 209 11.62 17.23 9.33
C TYR A 209 10.78 17.21 8.07
N VAL A 210 11.40 17.02 6.91
CA VAL A 210 10.71 17.07 5.61
C VAL A 210 11.01 15.86 4.77
N ILE A 211 10.04 15.41 3.98
CA ILE A 211 10.24 14.36 3.00
C ILE A 211 10.82 14.98 1.72
N ALA A 212 12.11 14.75 1.50
CA ALA A 212 12.85 15.30 0.37
C ALA A 212 12.37 14.72 -0.97
N ALA A 213 12.39 15.54 -2.02
CA ALA A 213 11.91 15.19 -3.35
C ALA A 213 12.57 13.95 -3.98
N GLY A 214 13.79 13.60 -3.57
CA GLY A 214 14.49 12.39 -4.02
C GLY A 214 14.15 11.11 -3.24
N SER A 215 13.31 11.20 -2.19
CA SER A 215 12.94 10.04 -1.37
C SER A 215 11.79 9.26 -1.99
N PHE A 216 11.81 7.93 -1.86
CA PHE A 216 10.66 7.05 -2.16
C PHE A 216 9.38 7.46 -1.38
N HIS A 217 9.55 7.97 -0.18
CA HIS A 217 8.45 8.49 0.63
C HIS A 217 7.77 9.73 0.02
N ALA A 218 8.44 10.43 -0.92
CA ALA A 218 7.90 11.61 -1.60
C ALA A 218 7.11 11.27 -2.87
N GLU A 219 7.01 10.01 -3.29
CA GLU A 219 6.46 9.63 -4.60
C GLU A 219 5.10 10.30 -4.88
N THR A 220 4.15 10.19 -3.96
CA THR A 220 2.82 10.82 -4.11
C THR A 220 2.91 12.35 -4.15
N VAL A 221 3.71 12.95 -3.29
CA VAL A 221 3.90 14.41 -3.26
C VAL A 221 4.53 14.90 -4.57
N ASN A 222 5.53 14.17 -5.09
CA ASN A 222 6.19 14.50 -6.36
C ASN A 222 5.24 14.35 -7.57
N LEU A 223 4.35 13.36 -7.55
CA LEU A 223 3.36 13.16 -8.61
C LEU A 223 2.32 14.29 -8.62
N MET A 224 1.90 14.75 -7.44
CA MET A 224 0.77 15.67 -7.28
C MET A 224 1.16 17.14 -7.16
N SER A 225 2.44 17.46 -6.96
CA SER A 225 2.86 18.85 -6.67
C SER A 225 4.28 19.13 -7.13
N SER A 226 4.70 20.38 -6.99
CA SER A 226 6.11 20.77 -6.97
C SER A 226 6.63 20.60 -5.54
N ASN A 227 7.19 19.43 -5.23
CA ASN A 227 7.84 19.21 -3.94
C ASN A 227 9.09 20.06 -3.84
N ILE A 228 9.06 21.04 -2.93
CA ILE A 228 10.15 22.03 -2.79
C ILE A 228 11.23 21.61 -1.80
N ALA A 229 11.07 20.47 -1.11
CA ALA A 229 12.09 19.94 -0.21
C ALA A 229 13.26 19.34 -1.00
N VAL A 230 14.06 20.21 -1.60
CA VAL A 230 15.28 19.83 -2.33
C VAL A 230 16.48 20.01 -1.40
N VAL A 231 17.12 18.89 -1.06
CA VAL A 231 18.26 18.83 -0.15
C VAL A 231 19.44 18.14 -0.84
N GLU A 232 20.67 18.39 -0.36
CA GLU A 232 21.88 17.81 -0.92
C GLU A 232 21.98 16.30 -0.59
N ASP A 233 21.79 15.96 0.69
CA ASP A 233 21.87 14.59 1.19
C ASP A 233 20.45 14.07 1.55
N VAL A 234 19.87 13.25 0.68
CA VAL A 234 18.51 12.73 0.88
C VAL A 234 18.48 11.61 1.90
N VAL A 235 17.66 11.75 2.94
CA VAL A 235 17.31 10.67 3.85
C VAL A 235 16.18 9.84 3.23
N PHE A 236 16.47 8.58 2.90
CA PHE A 236 15.52 7.66 2.24
C PHE A 236 14.54 6.98 3.20
N SER A 237 14.71 7.13 4.51
CA SER A 237 13.76 6.61 5.50
C SER A 237 12.61 7.58 5.74
N GLY A 238 11.51 7.07 6.31
CA GLY A 238 10.35 7.89 6.70
C GLY A 238 10.62 8.89 7.83
N ALA A 239 11.85 8.94 8.37
CA ALA A 239 12.24 9.97 9.33
C ALA A 239 12.36 11.37 8.69
N GLY A 240 12.62 11.40 7.37
CA GLY A 240 12.83 12.66 6.64
C GLY A 240 14.14 13.35 6.92
N ASN A 241 14.35 14.48 6.24
CA ASN A 241 15.52 15.35 6.41
C ASN A 241 15.22 16.46 7.42
N GLU A 242 16.09 16.64 8.39
CA GLU A 242 16.02 17.79 9.30
C GLU A 242 16.44 19.07 8.56
N VAL A 243 15.63 20.12 8.68
CA VAL A 243 15.89 21.45 8.13
C VAL A 243 15.58 22.52 9.18
N ASP A 244 16.14 23.70 9.03
CA ASP A 244 15.81 24.82 9.89
C ASP A 244 14.64 25.66 9.33
N MET A 245 14.10 26.52 10.16
CA MET A 245 13.01 27.43 9.76
C MET A 245 13.45 28.46 8.72
N GLU A 246 14.71 28.83 8.69
CA GLU A 246 15.27 29.75 7.70
C GLU A 246 15.16 29.11 6.30
N GLN A 247 15.51 27.82 6.18
CA GLN A 247 15.36 27.08 4.94
C GLN A 247 13.88 26.97 4.51
N ILE A 248 12.95 26.74 5.43
CA ILE A 248 11.51 26.71 5.14
C ILE A 248 11.02 28.07 4.62
N LEU A 249 11.48 29.16 5.24
CA LEU A 249 11.17 30.52 4.79
C LEU A 249 11.75 30.82 3.40
N VAL A 250 12.98 30.37 3.12
CA VAL A 250 13.59 30.50 1.79
C VAL A 250 12.83 29.70 0.74
N TRP A 251 12.42 28.49 1.06
CA TRP A 251 11.59 27.68 0.17
C TRP A 251 10.21 28.30 -0.10
N ASN A 252 9.64 29.03 0.87
CA ASN A 252 8.36 29.73 0.76
C ASN A 252 7.25 28.88 0.12
N PRO A 253 6.78 27.82 0.79
CA PRO A 253 5.72 26.95 0.27
C PRO A 253 4.40 27.71 0.05
N GLU A 254 3.60 27.28 -0.93
CA GLU A 254 2.20 27.72 -1.10
C GLU A 254 1.26 26.89 -0.20
N VAL A 255 1.60 25.61 0.00
CA VAL A 255 0.85 24.67 0.82
C VAL A 255 1.81 23.86 1.67
N ILE A 256 1.45 23.64 2.93
CA ILE A 256 2.19 22.74 3.83
C ILE A 256 1.27 21.59 4.25
N ILE A 257 1.76 20.38 4.11
CA ILE A 257 1.12 19.17 4.64
C ILE A 257 1.91 18.70 5.85
N PHE A 258 1.23 18.39 6.93
CA PHE A 258 1.80 17.82 8.14
C PHE A 258 1.45 16.34 8.26
N ALA A 259 2.40 15.52 8.71
CA ALA A 259 2.17 14.11 9.00
C ALA A 259 1.13 13.93 10.13
N PRO A 260 0.47 12.77 10.22
CA PRO A 260 -0.58 12.54 11.23
C PRO A 260 -0.10 12.71 12.67
N ASP A 261 1.16 12.35 12.93
CA ASP A 261 1.85 12.37 14.23
C ASP A 261 2.79 13.56 14.40
N SER A 262 2.50 14.68 13.75
CA SER A 262 3.32 15.90 13.77
C SER A 262 2.79 16.95 14.74
N CYS A 263 3.46 18.10 14.75
CA CYS A 263 3.08 19.29 15.52
C CYS A 263 1.88 20.07 14.93
N TYR A 264 1.08 19.52 14.04
CA TYR A 264 0.00 20.21 13.33
C TYR A 264 -0.90 21.05 14.25
N GLU A 265 -1.29 20.52 15.41
CA GLU A 265 -2.21 21.17 16.35
C GLU A 265 -1.63 22.48 16.93
N ASP A 266 -0.30 22.59 17.00
CA ASP A 266 0.41 23.74 17.59
C ASP A 266 0.82 24.79 16.55
N ILE A 267 0.77 24.45 15.25
CA ILE A 267 1.28 25.29 14.15
C ILE A 267 0.60 26.65 14.09
N ALA A 268 -0.72 26.70 14.23
CA ALA A 268 -1.49 27.94 14.18
C ALA A 268 -1.14 28.91 15.31
N LEU A 269 -0.63 28.40 16.44
CA LEU A 269 -0.28 29.19 17.61
C LEU A 269 1.22 29.51 17.71
N SER A 270 2.06 28.89 16.88
CA SER A 270 3.50 29.07 16.90
C SER A 270 3.92 30.38 16.21
N PRO A 271 4.53 31.37 16.93
CA PRO A 271 4.99 32.61 16.30
C PRO A 271 6.02 32.37 15.19
N GLN A 272 6.81 31.31 15.31
CA GLN A 272 7.81 30.91 14.33
C GLN A 272 7.16 30.47 13.03
N TRP A 273 6.14 29.59 13.11
CA TRP A 273 5.40 29.11 11.96
C TRP A 273 4.49 30.19 11.35
N GLN A 274 3.97 31.13 12.13
CA GLN A 274 3.19 32.26 11.61
C GLN A 274 4.01 33.20 10.70
N SER A 275 5.34 33.13 10.72
CA SER A 275 6.19 33.85 9.76
C SER A 275 6.22 33.19 8.37
N VAL A 276 5.76 31.94 8.24
CA VAL A 276 5.67 31.22 6.96
C VAL A 276 4.37 31.61 6.25
N GLY A 277 4.48 32.10 5.02
CA GLY A 277 3.34 32.63 4.26
C GLY A 277 2.15 31.66 4.14
N ALA A 278 2.39 30.38 3.91
CA ALA A 278 1.33 29.37 3.85
C ALA A 278 0.57 29.26 5.18
N VAL A 279 1.27 29.24 6.31
CA VAL A 279 0.64 29.18 7.64
C VAL A 279 -0.16 30.44 7.94
N ALA A 280 0.41 31.61 7.68
CA ALA A 280 -0.26 32.89 7.88
C ALA A 280 -1.56 33.04 7.06
N GLN A 281 -1.65 32.34 5.92
CA GLN A 281 -2.82 32.31 5.03
C GLN A 281 -3.77 31.15 5.31
N GLY A 282 -3.47 30.26 6.25
CA GLY A 282 -4.28 29.07 6.55
C GLY A 282 -4.11 27.91 5.56
N ASN A 283 -3.08 27.95 4.69
CA ASN A 283 -2.82 26.91 3.69
C ASN A 283 -1.92 25.81 4.28
N PHE A 284 -2.33 25.24 5.39
CA PHE A 284 -1.65 24.10 6.01
C PHE A 284 -2.66 23.07 6.48
N TYR A 285 -2.38 21.79 6.22
CA TYR A 285 -3.34 20.71 6.38
C TYR A 285 -2.68 19.49 7.02
N LYS A 286 -3.49 18.66 7.68
CA LYS A 286 -3.05 17.41 8.28
C LYS A 286 -3.31 16.26 7.31
N THR A 287 -2.32 15.39 7.12
CA THR A 287 -2.50 14.17 6.32
C THR A 287 -3.57 13.28 6.97
N PRO A 288 -4.62 12.85 6.23
CA PRO A 288 -5.56 11.87 6.75
C PRO A 288 -4.87 10.56 7.15
N ALA A 289 -5.36 9.93 8.22
CA ALA A 289 -4.84 8.65 8.71
C ALA A 289 -5.94 7.81 9.36
N GLY A 290 -5.93 6.52 9.06
CA GLY A 290 -6.82 5.52 9.63
C GLY A 290 -7.02 4.34 8.67
N PRO A 291 -6.48 3.13 8.93
CA PRO A 291 -5.53 2.79 9.99
C PRO A 291 -4.08 3.22 9.69
N TYR A 292 -3.82 3.73 8.48
CA TYR A 292 -2.50 4.18 8.03
C TYR A 292 -2.58 5.58 7.45
N GLY A 293 -1.48 6.34 7.52
CA GLY A 293 -1.39 7.64 6.88
C GLY A 293 -1.44 7.54 5.36
N TRP A 294 -2.17 8.45 4.70
CA TRP A 294 -2.42 8.34 3.25
C TRP A 294 -1.22 8.70 2.36
N LEU A 295 -0.12 9.21 2.90
CA LEU A 295 1.06 9.57 2.11
C LEU A 295 2.25 8.61 2.32
N SER A 296 2.89 8.66 3.47
CA SER A 296 4.19 8.02 3.65
C SER A 296 4.40 7.27 4.96
N SER A 297 3.34 7.00 5.73
CA SER A 297 3.45 6.39 7.05
C SER A 297 2.65 5.07 7.15
N PRO A 298 3.18 3.97 6.61
CA PRO A 298 4.27 3.76 5.66
C PRO A 298 3.85 4.02 4.18
N PRO A 299 4.79 4.14 3.20
CA PRO A 299 4.48 4.47 1.80
C PRO A 299 4.02 3.24 0.99
N ALA A 300 2.82 2.73 1.26
CA ALA A 300 2.24 1.57 0.59
C ALA A 300 1.05 1.94 -0.31
N VAL A 301 0.18 0.97 -0.60
CA VAL A 301 -0.94 1.13 -1.55
C VAL A 301 -1.94 2.23 -1.14
N GLN A 302 -2.10 2.57 0.13
CA GLN A 302 -2.96 3.69 0.56
C GLN A 302 -2.50 5.07 0.03
N ARG A 303 -1.32 5.17 -0.59
CA ARG A 303 -0.89 6.37 -1.32
C ARG A 303 -1.82 6.76 -2.48
N TYR A 304 -2.63 5.84 -2.99
CA TYR A 304 -3.71 6.17 -3.92
C TYR A 304 -4.77 7.09 -3.30
N LEU A 305 -5.12 6.86 -2.01
CA LEU A 305 -5.96 7.82 -1.26
C LEU A 305 -5.26 9.17 -1.13
N GLY A 306 -3.94 9.16 -0.91
CA GLY A 306 -3.13 10.38 -0.88
C GLY A 306 -3.18 11.15 -2.19
N MET A 307 -3.14 10.48 -3.36
CA MET A 307 -3.28 11.12 -4.68
C MET A 307 -4.67 11.74 -4.87
N LEU A 308 -5.74 10.99 -4.56
CA LEU A 308 -7.12 11.48 -4.65
C LEU A 308 -7.34 12.71 -3.73
N TRP A 309 -6.88 12.61 -2.48
CA TRP A 309 -6.98 13.71 -1.51
C TRP A 309 -6.19 14.95 -1.95
N LEU A 310 -4.93 14.79 -2.37
CA LEU A 310 -4.11 15.91 -2.85
C LEU A 310 -4.69 16.52 -4.13
N GLY A 311 -5.30 15.73 -5.02
CA GLY A 311 -6.03 16.23 -6.18
C GLY A 311 -7.15 17.17 -5.75
N GLN A 312 -8.02 16.72 -4.83
CA GLN A 312 -9.11 17.52 -4.29
C GLN A 312 -8.63 18.77 -3.55
N LEU A 313 -7.54 18.66 -2.79
CA LEU A 313 -6.99 19.78 -2.01
C LEU A 313 -6.32 20.84 -2.89
N LEU A 314 -5.48 20.42 -3.84
CA LEU A 314 -4.59 21.30 -4.58
C LEU A 314 -5.23 21.82 -5.88
N TYR A 315 -6.13 21.05 -6.49
CA TYR A 315 -6.68 21.28 -7.83
C TYR A 315 -8.17 20.89 -7.91
N PRO A 316 -9.04 21.42 -7.02
CA PRO A 316 -10.44 21.01 -6.98
C PRO A 316 -11.19 21.28 -8.30
N GLU A 317 -10.75 22.25 -9.09
CA GLU A 317 -11.32 22.57 -10.39
C GLU A 317 -11.05 21.56 -11.50
N TYR A 318 -10.08 20.65 -11.30
CA TYR A 318 -9.72 19.58 -12.23
C TYR A 318 -10.21 18.21 -11.78
N THR A 319 -10.74 18.06 -10.54
CA THR A 319 -11.23 16.77 -10.04
C THR A 319 -12.57 16.42 -10.66
N GLU A 320 -12.69 15.21 -11.20
CA GLU A 320 -13.92 14.66 -11.81
C GLU A 320 -14.49 13.49 -10.99
N TYR A 321 -14.02 13.30 -9.73
CA TYR A 321 -14.44 12.25 -8.81
C TYR A 321 -15.01 12.83 -7.52
N ASP A 322 -15.83 12.06 -6.83
CA ASP A 322 -16.26 12.33 -5.46
C ASP A 322 -15.28 11.68 -4.49
N LEU A 323 -14.55 12.48 -3.70
CA LEU A 323 -13.53 11.98 -2.79
C LEU A 323 -14.11 11.04 -1.74
N GLN A 324 -15.31 11.30 -1.23
CA GLN A 324 -15.95 10.43 -0.22
C GLN A 324 -16.32 9.08 -0.81
N GLU A 325 -16.83 9.05 -2.04
CA GLU A 325 -17.16 7.81 -2.77
C GLU A 325 -15.90 6.96 -3.00
N GLU A 326 -14.82 7.58 -3.49
CA GLU A 326 -13.55 6.90 -3.73
C GLU A 326 -12.92 6.34 -2.44
N VAL A 327 -12.90 7.14 -1.37
CA VAL A 327 -12.39 6.70 -0.06
C VAL A 327 -13.23 5.55 0.49
N THR A 328 -14.55 5.65 0.44
CA THR A 328 -15.45 4.60 0.91
C THR A 328 -15.25 3.30 0.11
N GLY A 329 -15.11 3.41 -1.21
CA GLY A 329 -14.79 2.28 -2.09
C GLY A 329 -13.46 1.62 -1.74
N TYR A 330 -12.41 2.42 -1.49
CA TYR A 330 -11.12 1.90 -1.05
C TYR A 330 -11.22 1.14 0.27
N TYR A 331 -11.85 1.72 1.30
CA TYR A 331 -11.96 1.08 2.62
C TYR A 331 -12.71 -0.24 2.54
N LYS A 332 -13.76 -0.31 1.72
CA LYS A 332 -14.49 -1.55 1.47
C LYS A 332 -13.63 -2.59 0.76
N LEU A 333 -12.92 -2.21 -0.30
CA LEU A 333 -12.13 -3.12 -1.13
C LEU A 333 -10.86 -3.61 -0.41
N PHE A 334 -10.13 -2.70 0.26
CA PHE A 334 -8.81 -2.97 0.83
C PHE A 334 -8.85 -3.39 2.30
N TYR A 335 -9.83 -2.95 3.07
CA TYR A 335 -9.92 -3.27 4.50
C TYR A 335 -11.17 -4.09 4.86
N GLY A 336 -12.11 -4.25 3.94
CA GLY A 336 -13.39 -4.87 4.23
C GLY A 336 -14.26 -4.03 5.20
N CYS A 337 -13.97 -2.73 5.29
CA CYS A 337 -14.61 -1.80 6.20
C CYS A 337 -15.71 -1.01 5.49
N GLU A 338 -16.93 -1.08 6.01
CA GLU A 338 -18.03 -0.19 5.60
C GLU A 338 -17.86 1.16 6.29
N LEU A 339 -17.21 2.11 5.61
CA LEU A 339 -16.90 3.43 6.14
C LEU A 339 -18.20 4.25 6.25
N THR A 340 -18.54 4.71 7.47
CA THR A 340 -19.69 5.61 7.67
C THR A 340 -19.33 7.06 7.37
N ASP A 341 -20.34 7.91 7.14
CA ASP A 341 -20.13 9.35 6.96
C ASP A 341 -19.38 9.99 8.13
N GLU A 342 -19.69 9.57 9.37
CA GLU A 342 -19.01 10.06 10.56
C GLU A 342 -17.53 9.67 10.58
N MET A 343 -17.20 8.42 10.21
CA MET A 343 -15.82 7.96 10.09
C MET A 343 -15.08 8.73 9.00
N TYR A 344 -15.71 8.94 7.83
CA TYR A 344 -15.13 9.72 6.77
C TYR A 344 -14.84 11.17 7.22
N GLN A 345 -15.80 11.85 7.84
CA GLN A 345 -15.61 13.22 8.34
C GLN A 345 -14.47 13.30 9.37
N LYS A 346 -14.30 12.27 10.20
CA LYS A 346 -13.15 12.18 11.13
C LYS A 346 -11.83 12.02 10.41
N LEU A 347 -11.78 11.22 9.33
CA LEU A 347 -10.57 11.01 8.53
C LEU A 347 -10.09 12.30 7.85
N ILE A 348 -11.02 13.10 7.32
CA ILE A 348 -10.68 14.34 6.60
C ILE A 348 -10.66 15.58 7.49
N ALA A 349 -10.91 15.45 8.78
CA ALA A 349 -10.82 16.57 9.72
C ALA A 349 -9.43 17.21 9.63
N ASN A 350 -9.36 18.54 9.39
CA ASN A 350 -8.12 19.31 9.17
C ASN A 350 -7.34 18.95 7.87
N ALA A 351 -7.91 18.18 6.97
CA ALA A 351 -7.27 17.74 5.73
C ALA A 351 -7.73 18.52 4.48
N LEU A 352 -8.83 19.26 4.59
CA LEU A 352 -9.38 20.10 3.52
C LEU A 352 -9.72 21.49 4.06
N PRO A 353 -9.85 22.53 3.18
CA PRO A 353 -10.22 23.91 3.56
C PRO A 353 -11.53 24.01 4.29
#